data_5b2390ab2a900cbcdf9585bfa0ebc148
#
_entry.id   5b2390ab2a900cbcdf9585bfa0ebc148
#
_cell.length_a   1.000
_cell.length_b   1.000
_cell.length_c   1.000
_cell.angle_alpha   90.00
_cell.angle_beta   90.00
_cell.angle_gamma   90.00
#
_symmetry.space_group_name_H-M   'P 1'
#
loop_
_entity.id
_entity.type
_entity.pdbx_description
1 polymer ?
#
loop_
_entity_poly.entity_id
_entity_poly.type
_entity_poly.pdbx_seq_one_letter_code
_entity_poly.pdbx_strand_id
1 'polypeptide(L)'
;KAHSSDNGITIDEAMIAIEKENDSLKGILPKTFSKPELDKKKLGAVIDLFTNIKMSSHGDKQDILGRTYEYCLSMFAETEGKKAGEFFTPFDVTELVAKLAAPKDGDKICDPTCGAGGLLIQGAKQVPSGNYALFGQESNGSTWALCRMNMFLHSTDSARIEWGDTLNSPMLVEKDKLMKFNVVVANPPFSLDKWGAENAASDPYKRFFRGVPPKSKGDWAFITHMVETSLAGEGRVVVVVPHGVLFRG
;
A
#
# COMPACT_ATOMS: atom_id res chain seq x y z
N LYS A 1 -19.59 25.67 -15.59
CA LYS A 1 -18.25 25.30 -16.09
C LYS A 1 -17.93 23.80 -15.93
N ALA A 2 -18.53 23.09 -14.98
CA ALA A 2 -18.30 21.67 -14.74
C ALA A 2 -18.70 20.73 -15.92
N HIS A 3 -19.42 21.24 -16.90
CA HIS A 3 -19.84 20.50 -18.11
C HIS A 3 -19.12 20.96 -19.39
N SER A 4 -17.94 21.62 -19.26
CA SER A 4 -17.09 21.96 -20.41
C SER A 4 -16.46 20.72 -21.03
N SER A 5 -16.31 20.71 -22.37
CA SER A 5 -15.59 19.64 -23.08
C SER A 5 -14.12 19.51 -22.67
N ASP A 6 -13.56 20.56 -22.10
CA ASP A 6 -12.12 20.70 -21.81
C ASP A 6 -11.76 20.40 -20.36
N ASN A 7 -12.72 19.99 -19.54
CA ASN A 7 -12.49 19.70 -18.13
C ASN A 7 -11.44 18.58 -17.91
N GLY A 8 -11.46 17.56 -18.74
CA GLY A 8 -10.45 16.49 -18.68
C GLY A 8 -9.02 17.01 -18.90
N ILE A 9 -8.84 17.89 -19.88
CA ILE A 9 -7.54 18.52 -20.17
C ILE A 9 -7.11 19.39 -18.98
N THR A 10 -8.02 20.19 -18.46
CA THR A 10 -7.73 21.06 -17.30
C THR A 10 -7.33 20.26 -16.06
N ILE A 11 -7.95 19.10 -15.83
CA ILE A 11 -7.57 18.20 -14.72
C ILE A 11 -6.20 17.58 -14.96
N ASP A 12 -5.92 17.07 -16.16
CA ASP A 12 -4.60 16.52 -16.49
C ASP A 12 -3.49 17.54 -16.34
N GLU A 13 -3.71 18.79 -16.78
CA GLU A 13 -2.78 19.91 -16.57
C GLU A 13 -2.59 20.25 -15.09
N ALA A 14 -3.65 20.23 -14.30
CA ALA A 14 -3.57 20.44 -12.85
C ALA A 14 -2.76 19.33 -12.16
N MET A 15 -2.94 18.05 -12.57
CA MET A 15 -2.15 16.93 -12.04
C MET A 15 -0.65 17.09 -12.39
N ILE A 16 -0.32 17.54 -13.62
CA ILE A 16 1.06 17.83 -14.01
C ILE A 16 1.64 18.96 -13.16
N ALA A 17 0.88 20.03 -12.91
CA ALA A 17 1.32 21.14 -12.09
C ALA A 17 1.57 20.72 -10.63
N ILE A 18 0.70 19.89 -10.06
CA ILE A 18 0.85 19.35 -8.70
C ILE A 18 2.13 18.50 -8.60
N GLU A 19 2.37 17.61 -9.56
CA GLU A 19 3.60 16.79 -9.57
C GLU A 19 4.87 17.62 -9.69
N LYS A 20 4.82 18.74 -10.42
CA LYS A 20 5.96 19.64 -10.56
C LYS A 20 6.36 20.31 -9.25
N GLU A 21 5.38 20.61 -8.41
CA GLU A 21 5.58 21.25 -7.11
C GLU A 21 5.78 20.25 -5.95
N ASN A 22 5.60 18.94 -6.22
CA ASN A 22 5.66 17.90 -5.19
C ASN A 22 6.45 16.68 -5.69
N ASP A 23 7.73 16.62 -5.39
CA ASP A 23 8.61 15.52 -5.83
C ASP A 23 8.11 14.14 -5.38
N SER A 24 7.45 14.04 -4.22
CA SER A 24 6.87 12.79 -3.70
C SER A 24 5.75 12.23 -4.57
N LEU A 25 5.11 13.06 -5.41
CA LEU A 25 4.01 12.66 -6.30
C LEU A 25 4.45 12.50 -7.77
N LYS A 26 5.71 12.73 -8.08
CA LYS A 26 6.22 12.73 -9.45
C LYS A 26 5.99 11.40 -10.15
N GLY A 27 5.26 11.43 -11.28
CA GLY A 27 4.92 10.24 -12.07
C GLY A 27 3.80 9.36 -11.48
N ILE A 28 3.13 9.80 -10.42
CA ILE A 28 2.12 9.02 -9.69
C ILE A 28 0.71 9.42 -10.07
N LEU A 29 0.43 10.70 -10.22
CA LEU A 29 -0.92 11.18 -10.47
C LEU A 29 -1.43 10.74 -11.85
N PRO A 30 -2.69 10.29 -11.97
CA PRO A 30 -3.26 9.88 -13.24
C PRO A 30 -3.44 11.08 -14.18
N LYS A 31 -3.08 10.90 -15.46
CA LYS A 31 -3.27 11.89 -16.54
C LYS A 31 -4.10 11.27 -17.65
N THR A 32 -5.31 10.85 -17.28
CA THR A 32 -6.21 10.08 -18.14
C THR A 32 -7.60 10.71 -18.28
N PHE A 33 -7.80 11.89 -17.72
CA PHE A 33 -9.10 12.56 -17.70
C PHE A 33 -9.48 13.19 -19.05
N SER A 34 -8.48 13.47 -19.90
CA SER A 34 -8.68 13.96 -21.27
C SER A 34 -8.97 12.85 -22.29
N LYS A 35 -8.84 11.57 -21.91
CA LYS A 35 -9.03 10.44 -22.84
C LYS A 35 -10.48 10.36 -23.36
N PRO A 36 -10.67 10.03 -24.67
CA PRO A 36 -12.00 9.96 -25.28
C PRO A 36 -12.94 8.93 -24.63
N GLU A 37 -12.39 7.86 -24.05
CA GLU A 37 -13.14 6.78 -23.41
C GLU A 37 -13.79 7.20 -22.10
N LEU A 38 -13.33 8.31 -21.48
CA LEU A 38 -13.92 8.80 -20.24
C LEU A 38 -15.25 9.51 -20.49
N ASP A 39 -16.29 9.09 -19.79
CA ASP A 39 -17.60 9.71 -19.84
C ASP A 39 -17.54 11.13 -19.26
N LYS A 40 -17.57 12.13 -20.14
CA LYS A 40 -17.50 13.56 -19.80
C LYS A 40 -18.66 14.03 -18.92
N LYS A 41 -19.86 13.41 -19.03
CA LYS A 41 -21.02 13.75 -18.20
C LYS A 41 -20.80 13.28 -16.76
N LYS A 42 -20.29 12.04 -16.59
CA LYS A 42 -19.93 11.53 -15.27
C LYS A 42 -18.80 12.34 -14.63
N LEU A 43 -17.78 12.71 -15.40
CA LEU A 43 -16.70 13.58 -14.92
C LEU A 43 -17.26 14.93 -14.43
N GLY A 44 -18.15 15.55 -15.20
CA GLY A 44 -18.82 16.82 -14.82
C GLY A 44 -19.61 16.68 -13.52
N ALA A 45 -20.36 15.59 -13.35
CA ALA A 45 -21.13 15.32 -12.12
C ALA A 45 -20.22 15.13 -10.90
N VAL A 46 -19.06 14.47 -11.06
CA VAL A 46 -18.06 14.33 -9.99
C VAL A 46 -17.47 15.68 -9.61
N ILE A 47 -17.12 16.53 -10.60
CA ILE A 47 -16.62 17.89 -10.35
C ILE A 47 -17.66 18.72 -9.57
N ASP A 48 -18.94 18.67 -9.95
CA ASP A 48 -20.00 19.38 -9.24
C ASP A 48 -20.14 18.88 -7.80
N LEU A 49 -20.07 17.58 -7.58
CA LEU A 49 -20.11 16.98 -6.24
C LEU A 49 -19.00 17.55 -5.35
N PHE A 50 -17.76 17.50 -5.81
CA PHE A 50 -16.60 17.99 -5.03
C PHE A 50 -16.62 19.51 -4.85
N THR A 51 -17.09 20.27 -5.85
CA THR A 51 -17.16 21.73 -5.77
C THR A 51 -18.10 22.21 -4.64
N ASN A 52 -19.13 21.43 -4.33
CA ASN A 52 -20.10 21.74 -3.28
C ASN A 52 -19.66 21.31 -1.86
N ILE A 53 -18.55 20.54 -1.75
CA ILE A 53 -18.00 20.15 -0.45
C ILE A 53 -17.15 21.29 0.12
N LYS A 54 -17.60 21.88 1.23
CA LYS A 54 -16.84 22.91 1.94
C LYS A 54 -15.70 22.27 2.74
N MET A 55 -14.54 22.07 2.11
CA MET A 55 -13.33 21.51 2.75
C MET A 55 -12.74 22.38 3.86
N SER A 56 -13.18 23.66 3.97
CA SER A 56 -12.55 24.66 4.85
C SER A 56 -13.16 24.77 6.25
N SER A 57 -14.25 24.08 6.53
CA SER A 57 -15.06 24.32 7.73
C SER A 57 -14.90 23.31 8.87
N HIS A 58 -14.09 22.28 8.71
CA HIS A 58 -13.95 21.23 9.72
C HIS A 58 -12.45 20.91 9.93
N GLY A 59 -11.97 21.00 11.16
CA GLY A 59 -10.71 20.55 11.71
C GLY A 59 -9.56 20.23 10.75
N ASP A 60 -8.78 19.25 11.04
CA ASP A 60 -7.60 18.86 10.27
C ASP A 60 -7.95 18.45 8.83
N LYS A 61 -7.70 19.36 7.86
CA LYS A 61 -8.08 19.19 6.44
C LYS A 61 -7.47 17.94 5.81
N GLN A 62 -6.29 17.54 6.25
CA GLN A 62 -5.56 16.38 5.74
C GLN A 62 -6.21 15.07 6.18
N ASP A 63 -6.65 14.98 7.43
CA ASP A 63 -7.35 13.79 7.93
C ASP A 63 -8.66 13.53 7.17
N ILE A 64 -9.40 14.59 6.83
CA ILE A 64 -10.64 14.48 6.04
C ILE A 64 -10.37 13.96 4.64
N LEU A 65 -9.34 14.47 3.95
CA LEU A 65 -8.97 14.01 2.61
C LEU A 65 -8.49 12.56 2.60
N GLY A 66 -7.62 12.20 3.51
CA GLY A 66 -7.14 10.83 3.66
C GLY A 66 -8.29 9.85 3.94
N ARG A 67 -9.18 10.17 4.87
CA ARG A 67 -10.36 9.33 5.18
C ARG A 67 -11.33 9.22 4.00
N THR A 68 -11.56 10.32 3.28
CA THR A 68 -12.39 10.29 2.06
C THR A 68 -11.78 9.39 1.00
N TYR A 69 -10.45 9.45 0.84
CA TYR A 69 -9.74 8.59 -0.11
C TYR A 69 -9.84 7.11 0.28
N GLU A 70 -9.60 6.78 1.56
CA GLU A 70 -9.77 5.41 2.07
C GLU A 70 -11.21 4.90 1.87
N TYR A 71 -12.22 5.76 2.08
CA TYR A 71 -13.62 5.43 1.81
C TYR A 71 -13.86 5.13 0.32
N CYS A 72 -13.33 5.95 -0.59
CA CYS A 72 -13.43 5.69 -2.02
C CYS A 72 -12.75 4.37 -2.40
N LEU A 73 -11.57 4.07 -1.84
CA LEU A 73 -10.89 2.80 -2.07
C LEU A 73 -11.72 1.61 -1.58
N SER A 74 -12.38 1.72 -0.42
CA SER A 74 -13.25 0.65 0.09
C SER A 74 -14.44 0.38 -0.82
N MET A 75 -15.08 1.44 -1.33
CA MET A 75 -16.21 1.33 -2.27
C MET A 75 -15.78 0.72 -3.61
N PHE A 76 -14.59 1.08 -4.09
CA PHE A 76 -13.97 0.41 -5.26
C PHE A 76 -13.76 -1.08 -5.01
N ALA A 77 -13.22 -1.41 -3.85
CA ALA A 77 -12.96 -2.79 -3.46
C ALA A 77 -14.25 -3.61 -3.44
N GLU A 78 -15.34 -3.07 -2.90
CA GLU A 78 -16.65 -3.74 -2.89
C GLU A 78 -17.18 -4.04 -4.31
N THR A 79 -16.95 -3.15 -5.26
CA THR A 79 -17.40 -3.32 -6.66
C THR A 79 -16.54 -4.31 -7.45
N GLU A 80 -15.23 -4.39 -7.18
CA GLU A 80 -14.29 -5.32 -7.84
C GLU A 80 -14.39 -6.77 -7.29
N GLY A 81 -15.06 -6.99 -6.18
CA GLY A 81 -15.31 -8.30 -5.60
C GLY A 81 -14.02 -9.05 -5.20
N LYS A 82 -13.82 -10.29 -5.69
CA LYS A 82 -12.68 -11.14 -5.28
C LYS A 82 -11.30 -10.52 -5.56
N LYS A 83 -11.17 -9.66 -6.55
CA LYS A 83 -9.91 -8.96 -6.86
C LYS A 83 -9.59 -7.83 -5.89
N ALA A 84 -10.58 -7.36 -5.15
CA ALA A 84 -10.42 -6.29 -4.18
C ALA A 84 -9.52 -6.65 -3.01
N GLY A 85 -9.58 -7.89 -2.55
CA GLY A 85 -8.73 -8.39 -1.47
C GLY A 85 -7.23 -8.38 -1.78
N GLU A 86 -6.85 -8.19 -3.05
CA GLU A 86 -5.46 -8.08 -3.48
C GLU A 86 -4.86 -6.70 -3.24
N PHE A 87 -5.68 -5.65 -3.06
CA PHE A 87 -5.16 -4.29 -2.90
C PHE A 87 -5.74 -3.51 -1.71
N PHE A 88 -6.86 -3.96 -1.14
CA PHE A 88 -7.52 -3.28 -0.04
C PHE A 88 -7.79 -4.25 1.13
N THR A 89 -7.32 -3.87 2.31
CA THR A 89 -7.60 -4.60 3.56
C THR A 89 -8.67 -3.81 4.35
N PRO A 90 -9.76 -4.44 4.78
CA PRO A 90 -10.81 -3.78 5.56
C PRO A 90 -10.26 -3.07 6.80
N PHE A 91 -10.86 -1.93 7.15
CA PHE A 91 -10.41 -1.07 8.24
C PHE A 91 -10.26 -1.82 9.57
N ASP A 92 -11.27 -2.62 9.95
CA ASP A 92 -11.23 -3.38 11.22
C ASP A 92 -10.05 -4.35 11.30
N VAL A 93 -9.68 -4.95 10.14
CA VAL A 93 -8.53 -5.85 10.05
C VAL A 93 -7.23 -5.06 10.16
N THR A 94 -7.10 -3.91 9.47
CA THR A 94 -5.90 -3.08 9.54
C THR A 94 -5.69 -2.52 10.94
N GLU A 95 -6.76 -2.10 11.62
CA GLU A 95 -6.72 -1.63 12.99
C GLU A 95 -6.29 -2.74 13.96
N LEU A 96 -6.86 -3.94 13.83
CA LEU A 96 -6.49 -5.09 14.65
C LEU A 96 -5.02 -5.46 14.48
N VAL A 97 -4.54 -5.57 13.22
CA VAL A 97 -3.14 -5.87 12.93
C VAL A 97 -2.20 -4.81 13.52
N ALA A 98 -2.53 -3.52 13.37
CA ALA A 98 -1.74 -2.43 13.92
C ALA A 98 -1.66 -2.48 15.45
N LYS A 99 -2.78 -2.75 16.13
CA LYS A 99 -2.83 -2.92 17.59
C LYS A 99 -2.02 -4.12 18.08
N LEU A 100 -2.10 -5.26 17.37
CA LEU A 100 -1.29 -6.44 17.70
C LEU A 100 0.20 -6.22 17.46
N ALA A 101 0.55 -5.53 16.39
CA ALA A 101 1.92 -5.16 16.07
C ALA A 101 2.52 -4.17 17.07
N ALA A 102 1.69 -3.33 17.67
CA ALA A 102 2.01 -2.36 18.71
C ALA A 102 3.32 -1.59 18.42
N PRO A 103 3.44 -0.86 17.30
CA PRO A 103 4.65 -0.11 16.98
C PRO A 103 4.91 0.96 18.05
N LYS A 104 6.18 1.27 18.24
CA LYS A 104 6.67 2.18 19.27
C LYS A 104 7.41 3.36 18.66
N ASP A 105 7.68 4.35 19.48
CA ASP A 105 8.49 5.50 19.12
C ASP A 105 9.87 5.05 18.57
N GLY A 106 10.26 5.58 17.41
CA GLY A 106 11.49 5.23 16.72
C GLY A 106 11.42 3.98 15.84
N ASP A 107 10.29 3.24 15.81
CA ASP A 107 10.20 1.99 15.04
C ASP A 107 10.22 2.24 13.52
N LYS A 108 10.90 1.32 12.81
CA LYS A 108 10.75 1.12 11.36
C LYS A 108 9.64 0.10 11.14
N ILE A 109 8.56 0.52 10.48
CA ILE A 109 7.39 -0.30 10.18
C ILE A 109 7.41 -0.65 8.70
N CYS A 110 7.29 -1.93 8.36
CA CYS A 110 7.33 -2.42 6.99
C CYS A 110 6.10 -3.26 6.65
N ASP A 111 5.57 -3.04 5.44
CA ASP A 111 4.61 -3.94 4.79
C ASP A 111 5.16 -4.36 3.41
N PRO A 112 5.64 -5.61 3.27
CA PRO A 112 6.23 -6.09 2.01
C PRO A 112 5.20 -6.37 0.91
N THR A 113 3.89 -6.23 1.18
CA THR A 113 2.78 -6.41 0.23
C THR A 113 1.73 -5.33 0.47
N CYS A 114 2.18 -4.06 0.46
CA CYS A 114 1.45 -2.98 1.11
C CYS A 114 0.10 -2.60 0.50
N GLY A 115 -0.24 -3.11 -0.68
CA GLY A 115 -1.50 -2.78 -1.32
C GLY A 115 -1.69 -1.25 -1.41
N ALA A 116 -2.82 -0.74 -0.97
CA ALA A 116 -3.11 0.69 -0.89
C ALA A 116 -2.52 1.39 0.36
N GLY A 117 -1.73 0.68 1.19
CA GLY A 117 -1.02 1.25 2.34
C GLY A 117 -1.78 1.29 3.66
N GLY A 118 -2.96 0.69 3.74
CA GLY A 118 -3.82 0.77 4.92
C GLY A 118 -3.16 0.29 6.21
N LEU A 119 -2.39 -0.81 6.17
CA LEU A 119 -1.66 -1.33 7.33
C LEU A 119 -0.57 -0.36 7.81
N LEU A 120 0.15 0.28 6.89
CA LEU A 120 1.19 1.27 7.21
C LEU A 120 0.59 2.51 7.88
N ILE A 121 -0.54 3.02 7.34
CA ILE A 121 -1.26 4.16 7.91
C ILE A 121 -1.78 3.85 9.31
N GLN A 122 -2.39 2.69 9.50
CA GLN A 122 -2.88 2.30 10.82
C GLN A 122 -1.74 2.03 11.80
N GLY A 123 -0.59 1.50 11.33
CA GLY A 123 0.63 1.39 12.12
C GLY A 123 1.16 2.75 12.57
N ALA A 124 1.22 3.73 11.67
CA ALA A 124 1.63 5.09 11.98
C ALA A 124 0.74 5.74 13.06
N LYS A 125 -0.57 5.54 12.99
CA LYS A 125 -1.53 6.06 13.99
C LYS A 125 -1.33 5.49 15.40
N GLN A 126 -0.63 4.35 15.55
CA GLN A 126 -0.29 3.79 16.87
C GLN A 126 0.89 4.53 17.55
N VAL A 127 1.59 5.42 16.82
CA VAL A 127 2.75 6.16 17.31
C VAL A 127 2.43 7.66 17.34
N PRO A 128 1.78 8.18 18.40
CA PRO A 128 1.29 9.57 18.46
C PRO A 128 2.38 10.63 18.36
N SER A 129 3.62 10.28 18.71
CA SER A 129 4.77 11.20 18.60
C SER A 129 5.10 11.55 17.13
N GLY A 130 4.67 10.73 16.16
CA GLY A 130 5.07 10.86 14.76
C GLY A 130 6.51 10.40 14.49
N ASN A 131 7.25 9.90 15.49
CA ASN A 131 8.62 9.41 15.33
C ASN A 131 8.61 7.93 14.91
N TYR A 132 8.47 7.69 13.62
CA TYR A 132 8.52 6.37 12.96
C TYR A 132 9.02 6.52 11.52
N ALA A 133 9.37 5.40 10.90
CA ALA A 133 9.65 5.35 9.48
C ALA A 133 8.84 4.23 8.81
N LEU A 134 8.19 4.54 7.69
CA LEU A 134 7.34 3.60 6.94
C LEU A 134 8.06 3.08 5.70
N PHE A 135 7.94 1.79 5.47
CA PHE A 135 8.49 1.09 4.33
C PHE A 135 7.43 0.16 3.74
N GLY A 136 7.32 0.13 2.43
CA GLY A 136 6.39 -0.76 1.75
C GLY A 136 6.93 -1.23 0.40
N GLN A 137 6.41 -2.35 -0.07
CA GLN A 137 6.64 -2.82 -1.43
C GLN A 137 5.34 -3.36 -2.01
N GLU A 138 5.06 -3.02 -3.29
CA GLU A 138 3.86 -3.44 -4.00
C GLU A 138 4.21 -3.84 -5.43
N SER A 139 3.73 -5.00 -5.85
CA SER A 139 4.03 -5.58 -7.18
C SER A 139 3.21 -4.96 -8.30
N ASN A 140 1.97 -4.54 -8.02
CA ASN A 140 1.08 -3.93 -8.99
C ASN A 140 1.32 -2.42 -9.07
N GLY A 141 1.75 -1.91 -10.23
CA GLY A 141 2.09 -0.50 -10.41
C GLY A 141 0.91 0.46 -10.20
N SER A 142 -0.32 0.07 -10.55
CA SER A 142 -1.51 0.88 -10.28
C SER A 142 -1.80 0.96 -8.79
N THR A 143 -1.72 -0.15 -8.08
CA THR A 143 -1.91 -0.23 -6.63
C THR A 143 -0.78 0.51 -5.89
N TRP A 144 0.46 0.39 -6.36
CA TRP A 144 1.59 1.18 -5.85
C TRP A 144 1.33 2.69 -5.95
N ALA A 145 0.79 3.17 -7.08
CA ALA A 145 0.44 4.58 -7.25
C ALA A 145 -0.68 5.00 -6.27
N LEU A 146 -1.70 4.15 -6.06
CA LEU A 146 -2.74 4.39 -5.05
C LEU A 146 -2.13 4.48 -3.64
N CYS A 147 -1.21 3.60 -3.28
CA CYS A 147 -0.50 3.63 -2.01
C CYS A 147 0.27 4.96 -1.82
N ARG A 148 1.03 5.37 -2.83
CA ARG A 148 1.78 6.64 -2.79
C ARG A 148 0.86 7.84 -2.60
N MET A 149 -0.28 7.89 -3.30
CA MET A 149 -1.28 8.93 -3.11
C MET A 149 -1.88 8.88 -1.68
N ASN A 150 -2.15 7.70 -1.16
CA ASN A 150 -2.68 7.52 0.17
C ASN A 150 -1.68 8.00 1.25
N MET A 151 -0.41 7.65 1.12
CA MET A 151 0.66 8.17 1.99
C MET A 151 0.70 9.70 1.99
N PHE A 152 0.64 10.32 0.81
CA PHE A 152 0.64 11.78 0.68
C PHE A 152 -0.57 12.42 1.38
N LEU A 153 -1.76 11.89 1.16
CA LEU A 153 -3.00 12.42 1.76
C LEU A 153 -3.06 12.27 3.29
N HIS A 154 -2.32 11.30 3.84
CA HIS A 154 -2.18 11.09 5.29
C HIS A 154 -0.92 11.76 5.88
N SER A 155 -0.23 12.63 5.14
CA SER A 155 1.00 13.31 5.58
C SER A 155 2.13 12.35 6.01
N THR A 156 2.18 11.19 5.38
CA THR A 156 3.22 10.17 5.53
C THR A 156 4.01 9.98 4.23
N ASP A 157 4.15 11.05 3.45
CA ASP A 157 4.79 11.09 2.13
C ASP A 157 6.30 10.77 2.17
N SER A 158 6.92 10.87 3.36
CA SER A 158 8.29 10.37 3.62
C SER A 158 8.40 8.84 3.59
N ALA A 159 7.28 8.10 3.53
CA ALA A 159 7.28 6.64 3.43
C ALA A 159 8.02 6.17 2.16
N ARG A 160 8.94 5.22 2.35
CA ARG A 160 9.63 4.57 1.24
C ARG A 160 8.79 3.42 0.71
N ILE A 161 8.08 3.65 -0.39
CA ILE A 161 7.22 2.65 -1.05
C ILE A 161 7.83 2.27 -2.40
N GLU A 162 8.27 1.05 -2.53
CA GLU A 162 8.92 0.52 -3.74
C GLU A 162 7.92 -0.23 -4.63
N TRP A 163 8.11 -0.12 -5.94
CA TRP A 163 7.35 -0.88 -6.91
C TRP A 163 8.13 -2.11 -7.36
N GLY A 164 7.67 -3.30 -7.01
CA GLY A 164 8.34 -4.55 -7.41
C GLY A 164 7.82 -5.77 -6.66
N ASP A 165 8.16 -6.94 -7.17
CA ASP A 165 7.81 -8.23 -6.57
C ASP A 165 8.73 -8.53 -5.37
N THR A 166 8.15 -8.57 -4.19
CA THR A 166 8.87 -8.80 -2.93
C THR A 166 9.58 -10.14 -2.86
N LEU A 167 9.03 -11.18 -3.47
CA LEU A 167 9.63 -12.51 -3.44
C LEU A 167 10.75 -12.67 -4.46
N ASN A 168 10.56 -12.17 -5.69
CA ASN A 168 11.52 -12.35 -6.78
C ASN A 168 12.47 -11.16 -6.96
N SER A 169 12.09 -9.97 -6.51
CA SER A 169 12.88 -8.75 -6.64
C SER A 169 12.67 -7.82 -5.43
N PRO A 170 13.14 -8.21 -4.24
CA PRO A 170 13.03 -7.36 -3.06
C PRO A 170 13.83 -6.07 -3.24
N MET A 171 13.16 -4.91 -3.05
CA MET A 171 13.71 -3.57 -3.28
C MET A 171 14.11 -2.86 -1.98
N LEU A 172 13.60 -3.33 -0.83
CA LEU A 172 13.95 -2.80 0.48
C LEU A 172 15.28 -3.40 0.96
N VAL A 173 16.34 -2.95 0.31
CA VAL A 173 17.72 -3.42 0.53
C VAL A 173 18.65 -2.27 0.87
N GLU A 174 19.70 -2.56 1.62
CA GLU A 174 20.77 -1.66 2.02
C GLU A 174 22.11 -2.40 1.94
N LYS A 175 23.07 -1.89 1.18
CA LYS A 175 24.39 -2.53 1.00
C LYS A 175 24.30 -4.03 0.67
N ASP A 176 23.47 -4.35 -0.32
CA ASP A 176 23.22 -5.72 -0.81
C ASP A 176 22.64 -6.70 0.22
N LYS A 177 22.02 -6.18 1.28
CA LYS A 177 21.32 -6.96 2.31
C LYS A 177 19.89 -6.48 2.45
N LEU A 178 18.99 -7.39 2.81
CA LEU A 178 17.63 -7.01 3.17
C LEU A 178 17.65 -6.05 4.37
N MET A 179 16.92 -4.97 4.27
CA MET A 179 16.67 -4.09 5.41
C MET A 179 16.00 -4.85 6.55
N LYS A 180 16.21 -4.36 7.77
CA LYS A 180 15.61 -4.94 8.98
C LYS A 180 14.68 -3.92 9.63
N PHE A 181 13.54 -4.42 10.12
CA PHE A 181 12.46 -3.61 10.65
C PHE A 181 12.06 -4.04 12.07
N ASN A 182 11.63 -3.08 12.86
CA ASN A 182 11.12 -3.33 14.21
C ASN A 182 9.73 -4.00 14.14
N VAL A 183 8.95 -3.63 13.14
CA VAL A 183 7.60 -4.14 12.92
C VAL A 183 7.44 -4.50 11.45
N VAL A 184 7.01 -5.73 11.17
CA VAL A 184 6.64 -6.18 9.82
C VAL A 184 5.19 -6.65 9.87
N VAL A 185 4.34 -5.98 9.10
CA VAL A 185 2.92 -6.31 8.97
C VAL A 185 2.61 -6.68 7.54
N ALA A 186 1.65 -7.55 7.29
CA ALA A 186 1.17 -7.81 5.93
C ALA A 186 -0.21 -8.46 5.90
N ASN A 187 -0.93 -8.19 4.80
CA ASN A 187 -2.01 -9.01 4.29
C ASN A 187 -1.63 -9.47 2.88
N PRO A 188 -0.76 -10.51 2.75
CA PRO A 188 -0.24 -10.92 1.44
C PRO A 188 -1.33 -11.60 0.59
N PRO A 189 -1.15 -11.69 -0.74
CA PRO A 189 -2.07 -12.42 -1.61
C PRO A 189 -2.14 -13.89 -1.19
N PHE A 190 -3.36 -14.37 -0.93
CA PHE A 190 -3.58 -15.72 -0.42
C PHE A 190 -3.36 -16.80 -1.49
N SER A 191 -2.63 -17.85 -1.12
CA SER A 191 -2.40 -19.02 -1.96
C SER A 191 -1.84 -18.68 -3.36
N LEU A 192 -0.93 -17.72 -3.41
CA LEU A 192 -0.30 -17.29 -4.66
C LEU A 192 0.38 -18.46 -5.37
N ASP A 193 -0.09 -18.76 -6.59
CA ASP A 193 0.59 -19.70 -7.47
C ASP A 193 1.80 -19.05 -8.14
N LYS A 194 2.79 -19.88 -8.53
CA LYS A 194 3.96 -19.43 -9.32
C LYS A 194 4.70 -18.24 -8.68
N TRP A 195 4.87 -18.30 -7.37
CA TRP A 195 5.55 -17.24 -6.60
C TRP A 195 7.08 -17.19 -6.82
N GLY A 196 7.64 -18.03 -7.69
CA GLY A 196 9.08 -18.11 -7.96
C GLY A 196 9.80 -19.20 -7.16
N ALA A 197 9.10 -20.27 -6.75
CA ALA A 197 9.67 -21.37 -5.95
C ALA A 197 10.90 -22.01 -6.59
N GLU A 198 11.01 -22.03 -7.92
CA GLU A 198 12.15 -22.53 -8.68
C GLU A 198 13.43 -21.74 -8.39
N ASN A 199 13.34 -20.48 -8.01
CA ASN A 199 14.48 -19.61 -7.69
C ASN A 199 14.84 -19.63 -6.20
N ALA A 200 13.99 -20.21 -5.36
CA ALA A 200 14.14 -20.14 -3.90
C ALA A 200 15.43 -20.76 -3.37
N ALA A 201 15.91 -21.85 -4.01
CA ALA A 201 17.18 -22.49 -3.62
C ALA A 201 18.41 -21.61 -3.91
N SER A 202 18.31 -20.71 -4.88
CA SER A 202 19.37 -19.76 -5.27
C SER A 202 19.08 -18.33 -4.78
N ASP A 203 18.18 -18.15 -3.84
CA ASP A 203 17.84 -16.83 -3.29
C ASP A 203 19.09 -16.13 -2.74
N PRO A 204 19.47 -14.96 -3.29
CA PRO A 204 20.69 -14.25 -2.89
C PRO A 204 20.68 -13.83 -1.42
N TYR A 205 19.50 -13.68 -0.83
CA TYR A 205 19.31 -13.31 0.57
C TYR A 205 19.17 -14.51 1.51
N LYS A 206 19.19 -15.74 0.96
CA LYS A 206 19.07 -17.01 1.71
C LYS A 206 17.81 -17.06 2.60
N ARG A 207 16.72 -16.42 2.20
CA ARG A 207 15.48 -16.36 2.99
C ARG A 207 14.89 -17.73 3.28
N PHE A 208 15.06 -18.69 2.35
CA PHE A 208 14.41 -20.00 2.40
C PHE A 208 15.28 -21.12 2.98
N PHE A 209 16.27 -20.78 3.80
CA PHE A 209 17.18 -21.77 4.39
C PHE A 209 16.50 -22.74 5.36
N ARG A 210 15.34 -22.37 5.93
CA ARG A 210 14.53 -23.25 6.80
C ARG A 210 13.68 -24.23 6.00
N GLY A 211 13.62 -24.11 4.69
CA GLY A 211 12.84 -24.94 3.78
C GLY A 211 12.17 -24.09 2.71
N VAL A 212 12.02 -24.64 1.50
CA VAL A 212 11.35 -23.98 0.39
C VAL A 212 9.84 -24.27 0.47
N PRO A 213 8.99 -23.23 0.52
CA PRO A 213 7.55 -23.40 0.50
C PRO A 213 7.03 -24.09 -0.76
N PRO A 214 5.84 -24.72 -0.72
CA PRO A 214 5.24 -25.38 -1.87
C PRO A 214 5.07 -24.44 -3.07
N LYS A 215 5.31 -24.93 -4.30
CA LYS A 215 5.23 -24.14 -5.53
C LYS A 215 3.86 -23.51 -5.78
N SER A 216 2.80 -24.17 -5.38
CA SER A 216 1.42 -23.78 -5.63
C SER A 216 0.80 -22.89 -4.56
N LYS A 217 1.55 -22.50 -3.52
CA LYS A 217 1.01 -21.69 -2.40
C LYS A 217 2.12 -20.87 -1.76
N GLY A 218 2.22 -19.62 -2.12
CA GLY A 218 3.25 -18.69 -1.67
C GLY A 218 3.07 -18.14 -0.26
N ASP A 219 2.02 -18.53 0.47
CA ASP A 219 1.74 -17.98 1.80
C ASP A 219 2.97 -18.02 2.73
N TRP A 220 3.62 -19.18 2.82
CA TRP A 220 4.84 -19.36 3.62
C TRP A 220 6.06 -18.63 3.05
N ALA A 221 6.10 -18.32 1.76
CA ALA A 221 7.18 -17.54 1.19
C ALA A 221 7.15 -16.09 1.70
N PHE A 222 5.95 -15.49 1.78
CA PHE A 222 5.77 -14.18 2.39
C PHE A 222 6.09 -14.20 3.88
N ILE A 223 5.57 -15.17 4.64
CA ILE A 223 5.87 -15.31 6.07
C ILE A 223 7.38 -15.41 6.30
N THR A 224 8.08 -16.25 5.53
CA THR A 224 9.53 -16.40 5.63
C THR A 224 10.25 -15.09 5.33
N HIS A 225 9.84 -14.37 4.27
CA HIS A 225 10.41 -13.06 3.96
C HIS A 225 10.19 -12.06 5.12
N MET A 226 9.01 -12.02 5.71
CA MET A 226 8.71 -11.15 6.85
C MET A 226 9.58 -11.46 8.07
N VAL A 227 9.76 -12.75 8.38
CA VAL A 227 10.64 -13.17 9.48
C VAL A 227 12.09 -12.78 9.19
N GLU A 228 12.57 -12.97 7.95
CA GLU A 228 13.93 -12.60 7.55
C GLU A 228 14.16 -11.09 7.50
N THR A 229 13.14 -10.29 7.35
CA THR A 229 13.23 -8.82 7.36
C THR A 229 12.93 -8.20 8.73
N SER A 230 12.51 -8.98 9.72
CA SER A 230 12.37 -8.50 11.09
C SER A 230 13.71 -8.42 11.82
N LEU A 231 13.83 -7.52 12.81
CA LEU A 231 15.00 -7.44 13.69
C LEU A 231 15.08 -8.70 14.57
N ALA A 232 16.25 -9.32 14.61
CA ALA A 232 16.46 -10.51 15.41
C ALA A 232 16.30 -10.22 16.92
N GLY A 233 15.46 -11.00 17.58
CA GLY A 233 15.22 -10.90 19.03
C GLY A 233 14.26 -9.78 19.46
N GLU A 234 14.05 -8.75 18.65
CA GLU A 234 13.25 -7.56 19.02
C GLU A 234 12.11 -7.29 18.03
N GLY A 235 12.24 -7.75 16.80
CA GLY A 235 11.26 -7.51 15.74
C GLY A 235 9.95 -8.25 15.97
N ARG A 236 8.87 -7.64 15.54
CA ARG A 236 7.50 -8.18 15.62
C ARG A 236 6.96 -8.40 14.23
N VAL A 237 6.34 -9.55 14.00
CA VAL A 237 5.72 -9.91 12.72
C VAL A 237 4.24 -10.19 12.97
N VAL A 238 3.36 -9.51 12.26
CA VAL A 238 1.91 -9.75 12.29
C VAL A 238 1.40 -9.91 10.86
N VAL A 239 0.81 -11.05 10.56
CA VAL A 239 0.39 -11.39 9.20
C VAL A 239 -1.04 -11.91 9.19
N VAL A 240 -1.81 -11.48 8.20
CA VAL A 240 -3.12 -12.05 7.87
C VAL A 240 -2.91 -13.23 6.95
N VAL A 241 -3.44 -14.39 7.31
CA VAL A 241 -3.29 -15.62 6.53
C VAL A 241 -4.62 -16.34 6.37
N PRO A 242 -4.82 -17.08 5.28
CA PRO A 242 -6.01 -17.92 5.14
C PRO A 242 -5.98 -19.05 6.18
N HIS A 243 -7.14 -19.40 6.71
CA HIS A 243 -7.31 -20.42 7.76
C HIS A 243 -6.54 -21.72 7.47
N GLY A 244 -6.49 -22.14 6.20
CA GLY A 244 -5.80 -23.37 5.81
C GLY A 244 -4.27 -23.37 5.97
N VAL A 245 -3.61 -22.24 6.12
CA VAL A 245 -2.14 -22.16 6.25
C VAL A 245 -1.65 -22.92 7.49
N LEU A 246 -2.40 -22.90 8.57
CA LEU A 246 -2.06 -23.57 9.84
C LEU A 246 -2.32 -25.07 9.84
N PHE A 247 -3.11 -25.59 8.89
CA PHE A 247 -3.62 -26.96 8.90
C PHE A 247 -3.31 -27.75 7.63
N ARG A 248 -2.56 -27.17 6.70
CA ARG A 248 -2.12 -27.86 5.47
C ARG A 248 -0.74 -28.48 5.74
N GLY A 249 -0.71 -29.80 5.72
CA GLY A 249 0.53 -30.54 5.67
C GLY A 249 1.17 -30.49 4.27
#